data_a63c4ebf2667ba5892d4f428ab44b86a
#
_entry.id   a63c4ebf2667ba5892d4f428ab44b86a
#
_cell.length_a   1.000
_cell.length_b   1.000
_cell.length_c   1.000
_cell.angle_alpha   90.00
_cell.angle_beta   90.00
_cell.angle_gamma   90.00
#
_symmetry.space_group_name_H-M   'P 1'
#
loop_
_entity.id
_entity.type
_entity.pdbx_description
1 polymer ?
#
loop_
_entity_poly.entity_id
_entity_poly.type
_entity_poly.pdbx_seq_one_letter_code
_entity_poly.pdbx_strand_id
1 'polypeptide(L)'
;MESTEKQTWQRYLTDYNEGLGLVYERFVLNDFLLALKSRHGIQTVLEAPLFGMAGVSGINSVALAQAGCSVTLVDDHAGRLAAVERIWGELDLPARFVHHADWGQLPFPDDAFDLAWNWAALWYLSDPAALLRELVRVSRRVVFVAMPNRAQAGYLLRKYLLERDFVKYAEERWADIGRVRRVLEGAGL
;
A
#
# COMPACT_ATOMS: atom_id res chain seq x y z
N MET A 1 26.64 9.92 4.88
CA MET A 1 26.61 8.50 4.46
C MET A 1 25.20 7.88 4.55
N GLU A 2 24.30 8.47 5.29
CA GLU A 2 22.90 7.98 5.48
C GLU A 2 21.98 8.17 4.26
N SER A 3 22.33 9.07 3.32
CA SER A 3 21.46 9.40 2.19
C SER A 3 21.53 8.39 1.04
N THR A 4 22.62 7.65 0.90
CA THR A 4 22.84 6.75 -0.25
C THR A 4 22.15 5.39 -0.05
N GLU A 5 22.06 4.90 1.19
CA GLU A 5 21.37 3.63 1.50
C GLU A 5 19.84 3.75 1.45
N LYS A 6 19.29 4.89 1.90
CA LYS A 6 17.84 5.16 1.77
C LYS A 6 17.35 5.26 0.31
N GLN A 7 18.22 5.61 -0.62
CA GLN A 7 17.86 5.74 -2.04
C GLN A 7 17.77 4.40 -2.77
N THR A 8 18.39 3.33 -2.26
CA THR A 8 18.48 2.06 -2.99
C THR A 8 17.15 1.31 -3.03
N TRP A 9 16.41 1.26 -1.93
CA TRP A 9 15.10 0.59 -1.90
C TRP A 9 14.00 1.39 -2.62
N GLN A 10 14.07 2.72 -2.62
CA GLN A 10 13.17 3.59 -3.39
C GLN A 10 13.27 3.32 -4.90
N ARG A 11 14.43 2.90 -5.39
CA ARG A 11 14.66 2.53 -6.77
C ARG A 11 13.80 1.33 -7.20
N TYR A 12 13.54 0.39 -6.31
CA TYR A 12 12.67 -0.77 -6.57
C TYR A 12 11.18 -0.41 -6.57
N LEU A 13 10.79 0.69 -5.92
CA LEU A 13 9.41 1.17 -5.89
C LEU A 13 9.01 1.94 -7.15
N THR A 14 9.99 2.39 -7.92
CA THR A 14 9.79 3.17 -9.16
C THR A 14 10.26 2.42 -10.40
N ASP A 15 10.66 1.15 -10.27
CA ASP A 15 11.06 0.33 -11.40
C ASP A 15 9.81 -0.07 -12.18
N TYR A 16 9.67 0.53 -13.37
CA TYR A 16 8.58 0.26 -14.32
C TYR A 16 8.69 -1.10 -15.01
N ASN A 17 9.74 -1.87 -14.72
CA ASN A 17 9.96 -3.18 -15.30
C ASN A 17 9.12 -4.23 -14.57
N GLU A 18 7.81 -4.09 -14.68
CA GLU A 18 6.87 -5.06 -14.13
C GLU A 18 6.91 -6.34 -14.97
N GLY A 19 7.44 -7.41 -14.39
CA GLY A 19 7.33 -8.74 -14.99
C GLY A 19 5.89 -9.24 -15.04
N LEU A 20 5.61 -10.23 -15.87
CA LEU A 20 4.26 -10.83 -16.05
C LEU A 20 3.58 -11.20 -14.73
N GLY A 21 4.35 -11.58 -13.70
CA GLY A 21 3.82 -11.90 -12.38
C GLY A 21 3.13 -10.71 -11.70
N LEU A 22 3.72 -9.52 -11.75
CA LEU A 22 3.14 -8.30 -11.16
C LEU A 22 1.88 -7.85 -11.90
N VAL A 23 1.88 -7.98 -13.23
CA VAL A 23 0.69 -7.68 -14.04
C VAL A 23 -0.47 -8.60 -13.64
N TYR A 24 -0.22 -9.90 -13.48
CA TYR A 24 -1.21 -10.86 -13.01
C TYR A 24 -1.72 -10.52 -11.60
N GLU A 25 -0.82 -10.20 -10.68
CA GLU A 25 -1.19 -9.81 -9.30
C GLU A 25 -2.10 -8.57 -9.28
N ARG A 26 -1.89 -7.60 -10.18
CA ARG A 26 -2.76 -6.42 -10.30
C ARG A 26 -4.17 -6.78 -10.75
N PHE A 27 -4.33 -7.67 -11.72
CA PHE A 27 -5.66 -8.13 -12.12
C PHE A 27 -6.39 -8.80 -10.96
N VAL A 28 -5.73 -9.71 -10.26
CA VAL A 28 -6.29 -10.39 -9.08
C VAL A 28 -6.63 -9.38 -7.96
N LEU A 29 -5.77 -8.40 -7.72
CA LEU A 29 -6.04 -7.33 -6.75
C LEU A 29 -7.25 -6.50 -7.15
N ASN A 30 -7.33 -6.07 -8.41
CA ASN A 30 -8.44 -5.26 -8.90
C ASN A 30 -9.77 -6.00 -8.75
N ASP A 31 -9.83 -7.28 -9.15
CA ASP A 31 -11.02 -8.11 -8.97
C ASP A 31 -11.41 -8.23 -7.49
N PHE A 32 -10.43 -8.41 -6.61
CA PHE A 32 -10.66 -8.48 -5.17
C PHE A 32 -11.19 -7.16 -4.61
N LEU A 33 -10.58 -6.02 -4.96
CA LEU A 33 -11.01 -4.70 -4.50
C LEU A 33 -12.42 -4.35 -5.00
N LEU A 34 -12.74 -4.69 -6.25
CA LEU A 34 -14.08 -4.49 -6.81
C LEU A 34 -15.12 -5.40 -6.14
N ALA A 35 -14.75 -6.63 -5.79
CA ALA A 35 -15.60 -7.52 -5.00
C ALA A 35 -15.85 -6.96 -3.59
N LEU A 36 -14.81 -6.44 -2.91
CA LEU A 36 -14.96 -5.73 -1.62
C LEU A 36 -15.89 -4.53 -1.75
N LYS A 37 -15.70 -3.70 -2.81
CA LYS A 37 -16.57 -2.55 -3.08
C LYS A 37 -18.02 -2.97 -3.17
N SER A 38 -18.31 -3.98 -3.98
CA SER A 38 -19.67 -4.48 -4.18
C SER A 38 -20.27 -5.05 -2.90
N ARG A 39 -19.49 -5.88 -2.18
CA ARG A 39 -19.93 -6.57 -0.95
C ARG A 39 -20.23 -5.61 0.19
N HIS A 40 -19.41 -4.58 0.36
CA HIS A 40 -19.48 -3.66 1.51
C HIS A 40 -20.03 -2.28 1.15
N GLY A 41 -20.44 -2.03 -0.09
CA GLY A 41 -20.99 -0.75 -0.53
C GLY A 41 -19.97 0.40 -0.40
N ILE A 42 -18.69 0.14 -0.74
CA ILE A 42 -17.59 1.10 -0.60
C ILE A 42 -17.76 2.22 -1.61
N GLN A 43 -17.67 3.47 -1.13
CA GLN A 43 -17.73 4.68 -1.94
C GLN A 43 -16.52 5.59 -1.71
N THR A 44 -15.93 5.57 -0.50
CA THR A 44 -14.77 6.38 -0.15
C THR A 44 -13.60 5.50 0.22
N VAL A 45 -12.43 5.76 -0.39
CA VAL A 45 -11.24 4.91 -0.30
C VAL A 45 -10.03 5.73 0.11
N LEU A 46 -9.27 5.23 1.06
CA LEU A 46 -7.93 5.68 1.41
C LEU A 46 -6.91 4.62 1.02
N GLU A 47 -5.92 4.98 0.20
CA GLU A 47 -4.69 4.19 0.01
C GLU A 47 -3.52 4.94 0.67
N ALA A 48 -2.90 4.32 1.70
CA ALA A 48 -1.83 4.93 2.49
C ALA A 48 -0.90 3.89 3.12
N PRO A 49 0.42 3.99 2.91
CA PRO A 49 1.10 4.81 1.91
C PRO A 49 1.00 4.23 0.49
N LEU A 50 1.39 5.00 -0.52
CA LEU A 50 1.36 4.57 -1.94
C LEU A 50 2.49 3.63 -2.31
N PHE A 51 3.60 3.63 -1.58
CA PHE A 51 4.72 2.73 -1.85
C PHE A 51 4.40 1.30 -1.36
N GLY A 52 4.94 0.34 -2.06
CA GLY A 52 4.76 -1.08 -1.76
C GLY A 52 5.89 -1.93 -2.34
N MET A 53 5.62 -3.20 -2.58
CA MET A 53 6.67 -4.17 -2.91
C MET A 53 7.27 -4.01 -4.29
N ALA A 54 6.53 -3.59 -5.29
CA ALA A 54 7.02 -3.43 -6.65
C ALA A 54 6.05 -2.69 -7.56
N GLY A 55 6.56 -2.17 -8.68
CA GLY A 55 5.81 -1.57 -9.74
C GLY A 55 5.49 -0.09 -9.55
N VAL A 56 4.59 0.43 -10.36
CA VAL A 56 4.21 1.83 -10.34
C VAL A 56 3.38 2.12 -9.10
N SER A 57 3.87 3.00 -8.23
CA SER A 57 3.14 3.44 -7.04
C SER A 57 1.86 4.19 -7.42
N GLY A 58 0.82 4.05 -6.58
CA GLY A 58 -0.39 4.88 -6.63
C GLY A 58 -1.37 4.56 -7.76
N ILE A 59 -1.20 3.47 -8.50
CA ILE A 59 -2.18 3.02 -9.53
C ILE A 59 -3.08 1.88 -9.05
N ASN A 60 -2.86 1.40 -7.83
CA ASN A 60 -3.60 0.23 -7.32
C ASN A 60 -5.08 0.55 -7.06
N SER A 61 -5.41 1.80 -6.74
CA SER A 61 -6.81 2.25 -6.54
C SER A 61 -7.51 2.73 -7.82
N VAL A 62 -6.85 2.68 -8.98
CA VAL A 62 -7.43 3.13 -10.27
C VAL A 62 -8.73 2.40 -10.59
N ALA A 63 -8.78 1.07 -10.41
CA ALA A 63 -9.99 0.30 -10.65
C ALA A 63 -11.17 0.73 -9.76
N LEU A 64 -10.91 1.12 -8.51
CA LEU A 64 -11.94 1.64 -7.61
C LEU A 64 -12.44 3.01 -8.04
N ALA A 65 -11.54 3.91 -8.50
CA ALA A 65 -11.93 5.21 -9.05
C ALA A 65 -12.75 5.07 -10.32
N GLN A 66 -12.35 4.20 -11.25
CA GLN A 66 -13.12 3.86 -12.46
C GLN A 66 -14.50 3.28 -12.14
N ALA A 67 -14.61 2.58 -11.01
CA ALA A 67 -15.90 2.08 -10.51
C ALA A 67 -16.70 3.13 -9.71
N GLY A 68 -16.30 4.42 -9.72
CA GLY A 68 -17.00 5.54 -9.12
C GLY A 68 -16.73 5.78 -7.63
N CYS A 69 -15.66 5.23 -7.07
CA CYS A 69 -15.23 5.58 -5.70
C CYS A 69 -14.50 6.93 -5.66
N SER A 70 -14.70 7.69 -4.60
CA SER A 70 -13.85 8.84 -4.25
C SER A 70 -12.57 8.32 -3.60
N VAL A 71 -11.42 8.54 -4.25
CA VAL A 71 -10.13 8.01 -3.81
C VAL A 71 -9.26 9.12 -3.21
N THR A 72 -8.66 8.83 -2.06
CA THR A 72 -7.61 9.64 -1.43
C THR A 72 -6.33 8.85 -1.38
N LEU A 73 -5.25 9.45 -1.88
CA LEU A 73 -3.93 8.87 -1.98
C LEU A 73 -2.96 9.64 -1.08
N VAL A 74 -2.26 8.93 -0.18
CA VAL A 74 -1.35 9.53 0.80
C VAL A 74 0.04 8.98 0.65
N ASP A 75 1.03 9.87 0.63
CA ASP A 75 2.44 9.51 0.56
C ASP A 75 3.33 10.50 1.30
N ASP A 76 4.46 10.02 1.81
CA ASP A 76 5.47 10.82 2.51
C ASP A 76 6.52 11.46 1.57
N HIS A 77 6.48 11.13 0.28
CA HIS A 77 7.43 11.63 -0.70
C HIS A 77 6.72 12.51 -1.74
N ALA A 78 6.90 13.83 -1.63
CA ALA A 78 6.23 14.81 -2.51
C ALA A 78 6.47 14.56 -4.01
N GLY A 79 7.69 14.15 -4.41
CA GLY A 79 8.02 13.84 -5.81
C GLY A 79 7.28 12.60 -6.34
N ARG A 80 7.09 11.56 -5.50
CA ARG A 80 6.30 10.39 -5.85
C ARG A 80 4.83 10.76 -5.99
N LEU A 81 4.31 11.54 -5.04
CA LEU A 81 2.93 12.00 -5.08
C LEU A 81 2.63 12.83 -6.34
N ALA A 82 3.52 13.76 -6.71
CA ALA A 82 3.38 14.56 -7.93
C ALA A 82 3.45 13.70 -9.22
N ALA A 83 4.25 12.63 -9.23
CA ALA A 83 4.29 11.69 -10.36
C ALA A 83 2.97 10.90 -10.48
N VAL A 84 2.42 10.46 -9.36
CA VAL A 84 1.12 9.76 -9.30
C VAL A 84 -0.02 10.68 -9.73
N GLU A 85 -0.05 11.92 -9.23
CA GLU A 85 -1.05 12.92 -9.61
C GLU A 85 -1.07 13.15 -11.13
N ARG A 86 0.10 13.23 -11.77
CA ARG A 86 0.21 13.34 -13.22
C ARG A 86 -0.37 12.13 -13.94
N ILE A 87 -0.07 10.91 -13.48
CA ILE A 87 -0.61 9.66 -14.07
C ILE A 87 -2.15 9.66 -13.97
N TRP A 88 -2.70 10.04 -12.83
CA TRP A 88 -4.16 10.10 -12.64
C TRP A 88 -4.81 11.19 -13.51
N GLY A 89 -4.10 12.33 -13.71
CA GLY A 89 -4.54 13.37 -14.65
C GLY A 89 -4.57 12.87 -16.10
N GLU A 90 -3.57 12.10 -16.53
CA GLU A 90 -3.53 11.48 -17.86
C GLU A 90 -4.64 10.43 -18.07
N LEU A 91 -5.10 9.80 -16.99
CA LEU A 91 -6.22 8.86 -17.01
C LEU A 91 -7.59 9.54 -16.90
N ASP A 92 -7.63 10.86 -16.74
CA ASP A 92 -8.86 11.64 -16.47
C ASP A 92 -9.65 11.11 -15.26
N LEU A 93 -8.94 10.69 -14.22
CA LEU A 93 -9.51 10.18 -12.99
C LEU A 93 -9.30 11.14 -11.83
N PRO A 94 -10.37 11.64 -11.18
CA PRO A 94 -10.23 12.49 -10.03
C PRO A 94 -9.78 11.71 -8.79
N ALA A 95 -8.82 12.26 -8.05
CA ALA A 95 -8.43 11.77 -6.74
C ALA A 95 -7.95 12.93 -5.86
N ARG A 96 -7.92 12.71 -4.55
CA ARG A 96 -7.31 13.63 -3.59
C ARG A 96 -5.91 13.15 -3.28
N PHE A 97 -4.90 14.00 -3.47
CA PHE A 97 -3.50 13.72 -3.17
C PHE A 97 -3.09 14.45 -1.89
N VAL A 98 -2.52 13.73 -0.92
CA VAL A 98 -2.14 14.29 0.38
C VAL A 98 -0.70 13.90 0.69
N HIS A 99 0.17 14.91 0.81
CA HIS A 99 1.53 14.72 1.30
C HIS A 99 1.50 14.67 2.83
N HIS A 100 1.91 13.53 3.40
CA HIS A 100 1.91 13.32 4.84
C HIS A 100 2.94 12.26 5.24
N ALA A 101 3.72 12.53 6.29
CA ALA A 101 4.84 11.68 6.70
C ALA A 101 4.66 11.03 8.08
N ASP A 102 3.67 11.46 8.87
CA ASP A 102 3.38 10.86 10.18
C ASP A 102 2.34 9.75 10.04
N TRP A 103 2.83 8.52 9.91
CA TRP A 103 1.97 7.34 9.81
C TRP A 103 1.29 6.95 11.12
N GLY A 104 1.69 7.55 12.24
CA GLY A 104 1.06 7.38 13.54
C GLY A 104 -0.13 8.32 13.79
N GLN A 105 -0.34 9.33 12.92
CA GLN A 105 -1.44 10.27 13.02
C GLN A 105 -1.85 10.77 11.63
N LEU A 106 -2.72 10.03 10.96
CA LEU A 106 -3.24 10.43 9.65
C LEU A 106 -4.12 11.68 9.75
N PRO A 107 -4.05 12.65 8.80
CA PRO A 107 -4.74 13.93 8.86
C PRO A 107 -6.23 13.82 8.47
N PHE A 108 -6.91 12.82 8.99
CA PHE A 108 -8.32 12.54 8.73
C PHE A 108 -9.05 12.26 10.04
N PRO A 109 -10.34 12.59 10.13
CA PRO A 109 -11.17 12.22 11.28
C PRO A 109 -11.40 10.70 11.32
N ASP A 110 -11.90 10.22 12.47
CA ASP A 110 -12.37 8.84 12.62
C ASP A 110 -13.46 8.55 11.60
N ASP A 111 -13.52 7.30 11.12
CA ASP A 111 -14.54 6.82 10.19
C ASP A 111 -14.67 7.62 8.89
N ALA A 112 -13.60 8.28 8.42
CA ALA A 112 -13.63 9.12 7.22
C ALA A 112 -13.83 8.33 5.93
N PHE A 113 -13.41 7.06 5.90
CA PHE A 113 -13.38 6.24 4.69
C PHE A 113 -14.14 4.94 4.87
N ASP A 114 -14.77 4.44 3.79
CA ASP A 114 -15.37 3.10 3.80
C ASP A 114 -14.31 2.00 3.76
N LEU A 115 -13.21 2.24 3.02
CA LEU A 115 -12.06 1.37 2.89
C LEU A 115 -10.78 2.15 3.15
N ALA A 116 -9.98 1.73 4.12
CA ALA A 116 -8.60 2.14 4.27
C ALA A 116 -7.68 0.95 3.97
N TRP A 117 -6.69 1.14 3.10
CA TRP A 117 -5.89 0.01 2.66
C TRP A 117 -4.47 0.36 2.26
N ASN A 118 -3.66 -0.69 2.14
CA ASN A 118 -2.25 -0.61 1.84
C ASN A 118 -1.76 -1.87 1.13
N TRP A 119 -0.82 -1.70 0.18
CA TRP A 119 -0.15 -2.78 -0.50
C TRP A 119 1.31 -2.88 -0.07
N ALA A 120 1.62 -3.91 0.72
CA ALA A 120 2.98 -4.34 1.05
C ALA A 120 3.93 -3.24 1.59
N ALA A 121 3.42 -2.16 2.21
CA ALA A 121 4.28 -1.11 2.74
C ALA A 121 4.79 -1.39 4.15
N LEU A 122 4.12 -2.26 4.92
CA LEU A 122 4.38 -2.42 6.36
C LEU A 122 5.83 -2.73 6.71
N TRP A 123 6.51 -3.51 5.90
CA TRP A 123 7.89 -3.90 6.18
C TRP A 123 8.95 -2.82 5.88
N TYR A 124 8.54 -1.69 5.28
CA TYR A 124 9.40 -0.52 5.04
C TYR A 124 9.22 0.60 6.06
N LEU A 125 8.24 0.46 6.95
CA LEU A 125 7.92 1.47 7.95
C LEU A 125 8.69 1.24 9.25
N SER A 126 9.01 2.33 9.95
CA SER A 126 9.63 2.27 11.28
C SER A 126 8.64 1.79 12.36
N ASP A 127 7.38 2.23 12.29
CA ASP A 127 6.29 1.77 13.16
C ASP A 127 5.04 1.37 12.36
N PRO A 128 5.01 0.15 11.78
CA PRO A 128 3.85 -0.35 11.06
C PRO A 128 2.61 -0.53 11.94
N ALA A 129 2.79 -0.74 13.25
CA ALA A 129 1.67 -0.90 14.17
C ALA A 129 0.92 0.43 14.36
N ALA A 130 1.61 1.56 14.34
CA ALA A 130 0.99 2.87 14.39
C ALA A 130 0.12 3.11 13.15
N LEU A 131 0.66 2.83 11.94
CA LEU A 131 -0.15 2.91 10.72
C LEU A 131 -1.37 2.00 10.76
N LEU A 132 -1.23 0.75 11.20
CA LEU A 132 -2.37 -0.18 11.28
C LEU A 132 -3.48 0.35 12.19
N ARG A 133 -3.14 0.92 13.35
CA ARG A 133 -4.12 1.55 14.25
C ARG A 133 -4.81 2.75 13.59
N GLU A 134 -4.07 3.55 12.85
CA GLU A 134 -4.63 4.69 12.13
C GLU A 134 -5.53 4.26 10.97
N LEU A 135 -5.16 3.22 10.20
CA LEU A 135 -6.05 2.65 9.17
C LEU A 135 -7.37 2.17 9.77
N VAL A 136 -7.33 1.57 10.98
CA VAL A 136 -8.55 1.18 11.70
C VAL A 136 -9.35 2.41 12.12
N ARG A 137 -8.70 3.41 12.73
CA ARG A 137 -9.37 4.64 13.20
C ARG A 137 -10.09 5.39 12.09
N VAL A 138 -9.45 5.54 10.92
CA VAL A 138 -10.02 6.30 9.81
C VAL A 138 -11.00 5.50 8.94
N SER A 139 -11.13 4.20 9.18
CA SER A 139 -11.98 3.30 8.40
C SER A 139 -13.25 2.94 9.16
N ARG A 140 -14.42 3.15 8.54
CA ARG A 140 -15.71 2.79 9.13
C ARG A 140 -16.24 1.40 8.73
N ARG A 141 -15.64 0.72 7.75
CA ARG A 141 -16.17 -0.56 7.26
C ARG A 141 -15.11 -1.62 7.03
N VAL A 142 -14.05 -1.30 6.29
CA VAL A 142 -13.08 -2.28 5.85
C VAL A 142 -11.67 -1.74 5.96
N VAL A 143 -10.79 -2.49 6.62
CA VAL A 143 -9.34 -2.32 6.51
C VAL A 143 -8.81 -3.49 5.69
N PHE A 144 -8.04 -3.19 4.64
CA PHE A 144 -7.39 -4.20 3.82
C PHE A 144 -5.88 -3.97 3.79
N VAL A 145 -5.13 -5.01 4.13
CA VAL A 145 -3.67 -4.98 4.10
C VAL A 145 -3.17 -6.18 3.31
N ALA A 146 -2.50 -5.93 2.19
CA ALA A 146 -1.83 -6.96 1.42
C ALA A 146 -0.35 -7.01 1.78
N MET A 147 0.16 -8.21 2.04
CA MET A 147 1.57 -8.45 2.38
C MET A 147 2.12 -9.63 1.59
N PRO A 148 3.42 -9.60 1.23
CA PRO A 148 4.04 -10.72 0.56
C PRO A 148 4.01 -11.99 1.42
N ASN A 149 3.75 -13.12 0.77
CA ASN A 149 3.81 -14.41 1.44
C ASN A 149 5.25 -14.91 1.53
N ARG A 150 5.83 -14.88 2.74
CA ARG A 150 7.20 -15.35 3.00
C ARG A 150 7.42 -16.84 2.75
N ALA A 151 6.36 -17.64 2.75
CA ALA A 151 6.43 -19.07 2.49
C ALA A 151 6.39 -19.42 0.98
N GLN A 152 6.22 -18.40 0.12
CA GLN A 152 6.20 -18.61 -1.32
C GLN A 152 7.59 -18.98 -1.86
N ALA A 153 7.67 -19.99 -2.72
CA ALA A 153 8.93 -20.47 -3.30
C ALA A 153 9.71 -19.34 -4.02
N GLY A 154 9.02 -18.46 -4.75
CA GLY A 154 9.62 -17.31 -5.42
C GLY A 154 10.26 -16.32 -4.44
N TYR A 155 9.63 -16.07 -3.30
CA TYR A 155 10.20 -15.23 -2.24
C TYR A 155 11.49 -15.86 -1.67
N LEU A 156 11.48 -17.17 -1.37
CA LEU A 156 12.63 -17.88 -0.84
C LEU A 156 13.78 -17.91 -1.85
N LEU A 157 13.47 -18.13 -3.12
CA LEU A 157 14.45 -18.12 -4.22
C LEU A 157 15.11 -16.72 -4.32
N ARG A 158 14.31 -15.66 -4.33
CA ARG A 158 14.79 -14.29 -4.38
C ARG A 158 15.67 -13.96 -3.20
N LYS A 159 15.24 -14.30 -1.99
CA LYS A 159 15.95 -14.04 -0.74
C LYS A 159 17.32 -14.71 -0.66
N TYR A 160 17.42 -15.98 -1.06
CA TYR A 160 18.61 -16.78 -0.82
C TYR A 160 19.55 -16.88 -2.01
N LEU A 161 19.04 -16.71 -3.24
CA LEU A 161 19.81 -16.95 -4.46
C LEU A 161 19.96 -15.72 -5.37
N LEU A 162 18.91 -14.92 -5.55
CA LEU A 162 18.90 -13.87 -6.58
C LEU A 162 19.22 -12.47 -6.04
N GLU A 163 18.64 -12.07 -4.90
CA GLU A 163 18.73 -10.72 -4.38
C GLU A 163 18.91 -10.71 -2.85
N ARG A 164 20.09 -11.08 -2.39
CA ARG A 164 20.39 -11.12 -0.94
C ARG A 164 20.24 -9.77 -0.24
N ASP A 165 20.38 -8.67 -0.97
CA ASP A 165 20.28 -7.31 -0.43
C ASP A 165 18.84 -6.81 -0.26
N PHE A 166 17.87 -7.43 -0.95
CA PHE A 166 16.46 -7.10 -0.81
C PHE A 166 15.96 -7.20 0.65
N VAL A 167 16.43 -8.21 1.39
CA VAL A 167 16.01 -8.48 2.76
C VAL A 167 16.62 -7.49 3.78
N LYS A 168 17.70 -6.79 3.43
CA LYS A 168 18.37 -5.86 4.35
C LYS A 168 17.50 -4.64 4.72
N TYR A 169 16.55 -4.29 3.87
CA TYR A 169 15.73 -3.09 4.01
C TYR A 169 14.28 -3.37 4.42
N ALA A 170 13.91 -4.64 4.54
CA ALA A 170 12.56 -5.06 4.85
C ALA A 170 12.47 -5.73 6.23
N GLU A 171 11.64 -5.21 7.11
CA GLU A 171 11.32 -5.88 8.36
C GLU A 171 10.37 -7.07 8.13
N GLU A 172 10.93 -8.22 7.74
CA GLU A 172 10.19 -9.44 7.39
C GLU A 172 9.17 -9.90 8.44
N ARG A 173 9.37 -9.53 9.71
CA ARG A 173 8.41 -9.86 10.78
C ARG A 173 7.02 -9.28 10.53
N TRP A 174 6.91 -8.24 9.70
CA TRP A 174 5.63 -7.63 9.33
C TRP A 174 4.95 -8.29 8.14
N ALA A 175 5.62 -9.21 7.46
CA ALA A 175 5.00 -10.13 6.50
C ALA A 175 4.37 -11.37 7.19
N ASP A 176 4.10 -11.29 8.49
CA ASP A 176 3.42 -12.31 9.30
C ASP A 176 1.96 -11.90 9.54
N ILE A 177 1.05 -12.62 8.92
CA ILE A 177 -0.39 -12.33 9.00
C ILE A 177 -0.91 -12.40 10.44
N GLY A 178 -0.36 -13.28 11.27
CA GLY A 178 -0.76 -13.41 12.68
C GLY A 178 -0.35 -12.20 13.51
N ARG A 179 0.75 -11.53 13.16
CA ARG A 179 1.17 -10.27 13.79
C ARG A 179 0.26 -9.13 13.37
N VAL A 180 0.04 -8.96 12.07
CA VAL A 180 -0.84 -7.92 11.53
C VAL A 180 -2.24 -8.05 12.13
N ARG A 181 -2.80 -9.27 12.11
CA ARG A 181 -4.11 -9.57 12.69
C ARG A 181 -4.22 -9.16 14.16
N ARG A 182 -3.24 -9.52 15.00
CA ARG A 182 -3.26 -9.15 16.43
C ARG A 182 -3.27 -7.64 16.66
N VAL A 183 -2.58 -6.87 15.81
CA VAL A 183 -2.59 -5.40 15.92
C VAL A 183 -3.95 -4.84 15.52
N LEU A 184 -4.56 -5.35 14.43
CA LEU A 184 -5.88 -4.92 13.97
C LEU A 184 -6.98 -5.27 14.99
N GLU A 185 -6.98 -6.51 15.51
CA GLU A 185 -7.91 -6.94 16.57
C GLU A 185 -7.75 -6.11 17.86
N GLY A 186 -6.51 -5.78 18.24
CA GLY A 186 -6.22 -4.89 19.38
C GLY A 186 -6.62 -3.44 19.16
N ALA A 187 -6.84 -3.02 17.90
CA ALA A 187 -7.32 -1.68 17.53
C ALA A 187 -8.85 -1.59 17.38
N GLY A 188 -9.58 -2.70 17.53
CA GLY A 188 -11.05 -2.70 17.55
C GLY A 188 -11.74 -3.32 16.32
N LEU A 189 -11.00 -4.06 15.48
CA LEU A 189 -11.55 -4.87 14.37
C LEU A 189 -11.94 -6.26 14.82
#